data_d211bb25fe712c3b4725fce63eaa5144
#
_entry.id   d211bb25fe712c3b4725fce63eaa5144
#
_cell.length_a   1.000
_cell.length_b   1.000
_cell.length_c   1.000
_cell.angle_alpha   90.00
_cell.angle_beta   90.00
_cell.angle_gamma   90.00
#
_symmetry.space_group_name_H-M   'P 1'
#
loop_
_entity.id
_entity.type
_entity.pdbx_description
1 polymer ?
#
loop_
_entity_poly.entity_id
_entity_poly.type
_entity_poly.pdbx_seq_one_letter_code
_entity_poly.pdbx_strand_id
1 'polypeptide(L)'
;MPLDGGHLLLSDIEKSEFILKEPKAEKFIIPLISAYEFLNGEKRWCIWLVDAEPSELKQLPEILKRVEAVKKFRLDSVAPSTQKFATTPSLFRDRNQPETYILIPSTTSENRQYIPLGFFNKDHIANNSCHTIPNGSLYHFGILMSSMHMAWVKSVCGRLESRYRYSKDIVYNNFPWAENPSEKQIRQIEEKAQKVLEVRSNFPKSSLADLYNPLTMPPTLIKAHNDLDKAVDSAYRTAPFTSEANRMVYLFELYEKYTADLFTKEKPKKKK
;
A
#
# COMPACT_ATOMS: atom_id res chain seq x y z
N MET A 1 12.85 -1.68 1.63
CA MET A 1 13.40 -0.92 2.78
C MET A 1 14.79 -0.44 2.44
N PRO A 2 15.13 0.85 2.64
CA PRO A 2 16.40 1.39 2.20
C PRO A 2 17.61 0.72 2.88
N LEU A 3 17.60 0.50 4.20
CA LEU A 3 18.77 0.08 5.00
C LEU A 3 20.01 0.91 4.64
N ASP A 4 19.85 2.22 4.63
CA ASP A 4 20.82 3.17 4.10
C ASP A 4 21.26 4.25 5.11
N GLY A 5 20.77 4.19 6.36
CA GLY A 5 21.01 5.23 7.36
C GLY A 5 20.44 6.60 6.98
N GLY A 6 19.54 6.66 6.00
CA GLY A 6 18.98 7.91 5.46
C GLY A 6 19.81 8.55 4.36
N HIS A 7 20.97 7.98 4.02
CA HIS A 7 21.90 8.59 3.05
C HIS A 7 21.37 8.62 1.60
N LEU A 8 20.43 7.75 1.23
CA LEU A 8 19.77 7.76 -0.08
C LEU A 8 18.41 8.45 -0.09
N LEU A 9 18.01 9.05 1.02
CA LEU A 9 16.74 9.77 1.15
C LEU A 9 17.00 11.29 1.11
N LEU A 10 16.02 12.00 0.54
CA LEU A 10 16.07 13.46 0.40
C LEU A 10 14.70 14.06 0.73
N SER A 11 14.69 15.15 1.47
CA SER A 11 13.56 16.08 1.54
C SER A 11 13.43 16.88 0.24
N ASP A 12 12.36 17.64 0.09
CA ASP A 12 12.16 18.51 -1.10
C ASP A 12 13.25 19.59 -1.20
N ILE A 13 13.68 20.13 -0.06
CA ILE A 13 14.78 21.12 0.03
C ILE A 13 16.11 20.45 -0.36
N GLU A 14 16.45 19.33 0.28
CA GLU A 14 17.70 18.60 -0.01
C GLU A 14 17.80 18.16 -1.47
N LYS A 15 16.67 17.74 -2.09
CA LYS A 15 16.63 17.44 -3.52
C LYS A 15 17.05 18.65 -4.34
N SER A 16 16.46 19.80 -4.07
CA SER A 16 16.74 21.03 -4.82
C SER A 16 18.21 21.43 -4.72
N GLU A 17 18.77 21.39 -3.51
CA GLU A 17 20.19 21.67 -3.27
C GLU A 17 21.10 20.62 -3.93
N PHE A 18 20.70 19.36 -3.93
CA PHE A 18 21.48 18.27 -4.52
C PHE A 18 21.57 18.40 -6.05
N ILE A 19 20.44 18.71 -6.70
CA ILE A 19 20.39 18.93 -8.17
C ILE A 19 21.22 20.15 -8.58
N LEU A 20 21.25 21.22 -7.76
CA LEU A 20 22.12 22.37 -8.01
C LEU A 20 23.60 21.99 -7.99
N LYS A 21 24.02 21.09 -7.11
CA LYS A 21 25.42 20.63 -7.01
C LYS A 21 25.77 19.61 -8.09
N GLU A 22 24.84 18.74 -8.43
CA GLU A 22 25.03 17.62 -9.36
C GLU A 22 23.81 17.46 -10.27
N PRO A 23 23.64 18.34 -11.30
CA PRO A 23 22.45 18.31 -12.17
C PRO A 23 22.18 16.98 -12.86
N LYS A 24 23.25 16.24 -13.25
CA LYS A 24 23.13 14.93 -13.90
C LYS A 24 22.51 13.85 -13.00
N ALA A 25 22.43 14.08 -11.68
CA ALA A 25 21.84 13.16 -10.72
C ALA A 25 20.31 13.17 -10.77
N GLU A 26 19.68 14.19 -11.36
CA GLU A 26 18.21 14.39 -11.32
C GLU A 26 17.45 13.16 -11.79
N LYS A 27 17.90 12.47 -12.85
CA LYS A 27 17.26 11.27 -13.40
C LYS A 27 17.21 10.09 -12.41
N PHE A 28 18.06 10.09 -11.39
CA PHE A 28 18.09 9.07 -10.34
C PHE A 28 17.33 9.46 -9.09
N ILE A 29 16.76 10.66 -9.03
CA ILE A 29 16.03 11.16 -7.88
C ILE A 29 14.54 11.04 -8.17
N ILE A 30 13.91 10.01 -7.58
CA ILE A 30 12.49 9.70 -7.79
C ILE A 30 11.70 9.79 -6.50
N PRO A 31 10.37 10.04 -6.57
CA PRO A 31 9.52 10.12 -5.38
C PRO A 31 9.53 8.84 -4.56
N LEU A 32 9.70 8.99 -3.24
CA LEU A 32 9.53 7.91 -2.27
C LEU A 32 8.21 8.13 -1.51
N ILE A 33 7.35 7.12 -1.50
CA ILE A 33 6.05 7.18 -0.85
C ILE A 33 6.05 6.28 0.38
N SER A 34 5.97 6.89 1.57
CA SER A 34 5.61 6.17 2.79
C SER A 34 4.13 6.38 3.12
N ALA A 35 3.64 5.68 4.16
CA ALA A 35 2.29 5.89 4.65
C ALA A 35 2.06 7.35 5.09
N TYR A 36 3.11 8.00 5.62
CA TYR A 36 3.04 9.38 6.08
C TYR A 36 2.91 10.35 4.90
N GLU A 37 3.80 10.29 3.90
CA GLU A 37 3.76 11.15 2.72
C GLU A 37 2.46 10.94 1.94
N PHE A 38 2.01 9.69 1.78
CA PHE A 38 0.76 9.38 1.10
C PHE A 38 -0.47 9.98 1.79
N LEU A 39 -0.56 9.84 3.11
CA LEU A 39 -1.72 10.32 3.86
C LEU A 39 -1.73 11.85 4.02
N ASN A 40 -0.57 12.49 4.17
CA ASN A 40 -0.46 13.92 4.45
C ASN A 40 -0.17 14.75 3.20
N GLY A 41 0.05 14.14 2.04
CA GLY A 41 0.35 14.85 0.80
C GLY A 41 1.74 15.49 0.79
N GLU A 42 2.66 14.99 1.63
CA GLU A 42 4.02 15.48 1.69
C GLU A 42 4.92 14.84 0.63
N LYS A 43 6.03 15.50 0.34
CA LYS A 43 6.99 15.06 -0.66
C LYS A 43 8.25 14.52 0.00
N ARG A 44 8.68 13.36 -0.44
CA ARG A 44 9.97 12.77 -0.13
C ARG A 44 10.57 12.15 -1.38
N TRP A 45 11.87 12.10 -1.46
CA TRP A 45 12.61 11.61 -2.62
C TRP A 45 13.62 10.56 -2.20
N CYS A 46 14.01 9.72 -3.14
CA CYS A 46 15.13 8.80 -2.94
C CYS A 46 16.03 8.81 -4.17
N ILE A 47 17.31 8.49 -3.94
CA ILE A 47 18.27 8.21 -4.96
C ILE A 47 18.13 6.72 -5.34
N TRP A 48 17.57 6.45 -6.52
CA TRP A 48 17.27 5.10 -7.01
C TRP A 48 18.22 4.72 -8.12
N LEU A 49 19.13 3.78 -7.85
CA LEU A 49 20.26 3.45 -8.71
C LEU A 49 20.18 2.03 -9.30
N VAL A 50 18.99 1.43 -9.35
CA VAL A 50 18.82 0.04 -9.81
C VAL A 50 19.29 -0.14 -11.26
N ASP A 51 18.98 0.83 -12.12
CA ASP A 51 19.32 0.79 -13.55
C ASP A 51 20.49 1.72 -13.91
N ALA A 52 21.27 2.16 -12.90
CA ALA A 52 22.39 3.06 -13.13
C ALA A 52 23.62 2.32 -13.66
N GLU A 53 24.11 2.76 -14.81
CA GLU A 53 25.34 2.22 -15.39
C GLU A 53 26.58 2.62 -14.56
N PRO A 54 27.54 1.69 -14.31
CA PRO A 54 28.74 2.00 -13.53
C PRO A 54 29.58 3.16 -14.10
N SER A 55 29.57 3.34 -15.41
CA SER A 55 30.25 4.45 -16.11
C SER A 55 29.61 5.80 -15.81
N GLU A 56 28.28 5.84 -15.64
CA GLU A 56 27.55 7.04 -15.26
C GLU A 56 27.77 7.39 -13.79
N LEU A 57 27.71 6.39 -12.90
CA LEU A 57 27.92 6.59 -11.46
C LEU A 57 29.29 7.19 -11.16
N LYS A 58 30.34 6.79 -11.91
CA LYS A 58 31.66 7.37 -11.76
C LYS A 58 31.74 8.88 -12.03
N GLN A 59 30.77 9.42 -12.77
CA GLN A 59 30.68 10.84 -13.08
C GLN A 59 29.85 11.63 -12.07
N LEU A 60 29.33 10.96 -11.02
CA LEU A 60 28.41 11.53 -10.03
C LEU A 60 29.03 11.48 -8.61
N PRO A 61 30.01 12.36 -8.33
CA PRO A 61 30.75 12.33 -7.07
C PRO A 61 29.89 12.54 -5.82
N GLU A 62 28.83 13.35 -5.88
CA GLU A 62 27.94 13.55 -4.72
C GLU A 62 27.07 12.31 -4.46
N ILE A 63 26.61 11.61 -5.50
CA ILE A 63 25.96 10.29 -5.36
C ILE A 63 26.95 9.30 -4.75
N LEU A 64 28.19 9.21 -5.26
CA LEU A 64 29.18 8.27 -4.77
C LEU A 64 29.53 8.48 -3.29
N LYS A 65 29.61 9.72 -2.82
CA LYS A 65 29.79 10.04 -1.39
C LYS A 65 28.67 9.44 -0.54
N ARG A 66 27.42 9.56 -1.01
CA ARG A 66 26.26 9.00 -0.31
C ARG A 66 26.27 7.47 -0.32
N VAL A 67 26.64 6.85 -1.46
CA VAL A 67 26.80 5.40 -1.57
C VAL A 67 27.89 4.87 -0.64
N GLU A 68 29.03 5.57 -0.50
CA GLU A 68 30.08 5.20 0.44
C GLU A 68 29.60 5.31 1.90
N ALA A 69 28.81 6.35 2.23
CA ALA A 69 28.20 6.49 3.54
C ALA A 69 27.22 5.34 3.86
N VAL A 70 26.44 4.88 2.86
CA VAL A 70 25.58 3.69 2.99
C VAL A 70 26.40 2.45 3.25
N LYS A 71 27.51 2.26 2.52
CA LYS A 71 28.42 1.11 2.71
C LYS A 71 28.95 1.07 4.14
N LYS A 72 29.46 2.21 4.61
CA LYS A 72 29.94 2.34 6.01
C LYS A 72 28.85 2.04 7.01
N PHE A 73 27.66 2.65 6.88
CA PHE A 73 26.50 2.40 7.75
C PHE A 73 26.14 0.90 7.82
N ARG A 74 26.19 0.19 6.68
CA ARG A 74 25.88 -1.23 6.64
C ARG A 74 26.99 -2.09 7.27
N LEU A 75 28.25 -1.74 7.09
CA LEU A 75 29.39 -2.43 7.71
C LEU A 75 29.40 -2.25 9.22
N ASP A 76 29.07 -1.06 9.72
CA ASP A 76 29.05 -0.71 11.15
C ASP A 76 27.83 -1.29 11.88
N SER A 77 26.88 -1.90 11.16
CA SER A 77 25.67 -2.48 11.75
C SER A 77 25.98 -3.70 12.59
N VAL A 78 25.37 -3.81 13.77
CA VAL A 78 25.44 -5.01 14.63
C VAL A 78 24.69 -6.22 14.05
N ALA A 79 23.82 -6.02 13.05
CA ALA A 79 23.01 -7.06 12.45
C ALA A 79 23.71 -7.68 11.23
N PRO A 80 24.12 -8.97 11.27
CA PRO A 80 24.78 -9.65 10.16
C PRO A 80 23.98 -9.62 8.85
N SER A 81 22.63 -9.61 8.98
CA SER A 81 21.73 -9.48 7.83
C SER A 81 21.86 -8.13 7.12
N THR A 82 22.16 -7.05 7.83
CA THR A 82 22.42 -5.72 7.25
C THR A 82 23.82 -5.64 6.64
N GLN A 83 24.84 -6.20 7.32
CA GLN A 83 26.22 -6.20 6.83
C GLN A 83 26.35 -6.86 5.46
N LYS A 84 25.58 -7.92 5.16
CA LYS A 84 25.56 -8.58 3.85
C LYS A 84 25.24 -7.62 2.69
N PHE A 85 24.44 -6.57 2.92
CA PHE A 85 24.11 -5.58 1.90
C PHE A 85 25.18 -4.50 1.71
N ALA A 86 26.26 -4.50 2.48
CA ALA A 86 27.39 -3.60 2.27
C ALA A 86 28.14 -3.85 0.93
N THR A 87 27.97 -5.04 0.33
CA THR A 87 28.50 -5.37 -0.99
C THR A 87 27.73 -4.71 -2.14
N THR A 88 26.53 -4.22 -1.90
CA THR A 88 25.67 -3.55 -2.88
C THR A 88 25.15 -2.22 -2.33
N PRO A 89 26.03 -1.26 -1.97
CA PRO A 89 25.65 -0.06 -1.23
C PRO A 89 24.82 0.93 -2.04
N SER A 90 24.86 0.88 -3.36
CA SER A 90 24.06 1.69 -4.27
C SER A 90 22.60 1.25 -4.34
N LEU A 91 22.28 0.05 -3.82
CA LEU A 91 20.96 -0.53 -3.98
C LEU A 91 20.20 -0.60 -2.66
N PHE A 92 18.89 -0.36 -2.71
CA PHE A 92 17.98 -0.67 -1.59
C PHE A 92 17.91 -2.18 -1.40
N ARG A 93 17.61 -2.62 -0.16
CA ARG A 93 17.41 -4.04 0.12
C ARG A 93 16.25 -4.62 -0.71
N ASP A 94 15.11 -3.93 -0.66
CA ASP A 94 13.90 -4.34 -1.39
C ASP A 94 13.79 -3.47 -2.64
N ARG A 95 13.85 -4.13 -3.81
CA ARG A 95 13.94 -3.48 -5.12
C ARG A 95 12.80 -3.88 -6.06
N ASN A 96 11.88 -4.72 -5.56
CA ASN A 96 10.75 -5.16 -6.37
C ASN A 96 9.74 -4.02 -6.48
N GLN A 97 9.71 -3.39 -7.66
CA GLN A 97 8.83 -2.25 -7.95
C GLN A 97 7.91 -2.64 -9.11
N PRO A 98 6.60 -2.81 -8.86
CA PRO A 98 5.64 -3.11 -9.91
C PRO A 98 5.50 -1.95 -10.90
N GLU A 99 5.18 -2.26 -12.17
CA GLU A 99 4.86 -1.24 -13.19
C GLU A 99 3.69 -0.36 -12.77
N THR A 100 2.64 -0.98 -12.21
CA THR A 100 1.49 -0.31 -11.63
C THR A 100 1.06 -1.02 -10.36
N TYR A 101 0.54 -0.30 -9.38
CA TYR A 101 0.08 -0.89 -8.14
C TYR A 101 -0.93 -0.03 -7.39
N ILE A 102 -1.73 -0.69 -6.54
CA ILE A 102 -2.48 -0.02 -5.49
C ILE A 102 -1.62 0.01 -4.23
N LEU A 103 -1.48 1.18 -3.62
CA LEU A 103 -0.76 1.39 -2.37
C LEU A 103 -1.72 1.35 -1.19
N ILE A 104 -1.37 0.56 -0.16
CA ILE A 104 -2.09 0.44 1.11
C ILE A 104 -1.16 0.88 2.24
N PRO A 105 -1.49 1.89 3.06
CA PRO A 105 -0.74 2.19 4.27
C PRO A 105 -0.75 1.02 5.25
N SER A 106 0.44 0.62 5.75
CA SER A 106 0.54 -0.45 6.75
C SER A 106 -0.06 -0.07 8.10
N THR A 107 -0.21 1.23 8.37
CA THR A 107 -0.83 1.71 9.61
C THR A 107 -1.84 2.81 9.28
N THR A 108 -3.03 2.69 9.82
CA THR A 108 -4.09 3.70 9.68
C THR A 108 -4.81 3.91 11.01
N SER A 109 -5.38 5.11 11.20
CA SER A 109 -6.14 5.45 12.41
C SER A 109 -7.38 4.56 12.54
N GLU A 110 -7.66 4.12 13.76
CA GLU A 110 -8.85 3.38 14.16
C GLU A 110 -10.15 4.17 14.00
N ASN A 111 -10.04 5.50 13.94
CA ASN A 111 -11.18 6.38 13.78
C ASN A 111 -11.64 6.51 12.31
N ARG A 112 -10.84 6.05 11.35
CA ARG A 112 -11.21 6.11 9.93
C ARG A 112 -12.24 5.05 9.59
N GLN A 113 -13.27 5.46 8.87
CA GLN A 113 -14.30 4.56 8.35
C GLN A 113 -13.77 3.70 7.18
N TYR A 114 -12.79 4.22 6.44
CA TYR A 114 -12.15 3.54 5.30
C TYR A 114 -10.63 3.72 5.35
N ILE A 115 -9.88 2.73 4.87
CA ILE A 115 -8.44 2.86 4.68
C ILE A 115 -8.19 3.63 3.37
N PRO A 116 -7.55 4.81 3.37
CA PRO A 116 -7.21 5.48 2.13
C PRO A 116 -6.25 4.63 1.29
N LEU A 117 -6.59 4.40 0.03
CA LEU A 117 -5.77 3.72 -0.96
C LEU A 117 -5.49 4.66 -2.14
N GLY A 118 -4.44 4.38 -2.92
CA GLY A 118 -4.11 5.14 -4.11
C GLY A 118 -3.46 4.30 -5.19
N PHE A 119 -3.62 4.70 -6.46
CA PHE A 119 -2.92 4.11 -7.58
C PHE A 119 -1.58 4.82 -7.80
N PHE A 120 -0.56 4.03 -8.06
CA PHE A 120 0.79 4.48 -8.39
C PHE A 120 1.38 3.60 -9.50
N ASN A 121 2.49 4.08 -10.06
CA ASN A 121 3.28 3.38 -11.06
C ASN A 121 4.75 3.31 -10.62
N LYS A 122 5.60 2.73 -11.44
CA LYS A 122 7.04 2.58 -11.20
C LYS A 122 7.81 3.88 -10.96
N ASP A 123 7.25 5.02 -11.36
CA ASP A 123 7.89 6.33 -11.13
C ASP A 123 7.81 6.78 -9.66
N HIS A 124 7.22 5.97 -8.81
CA HIS A 124 7.09 6.19 -7.37
C HIS A 124 7.53 4.95 -6.60
N ILE A 125 8.50 5.09 -5.71
CA ILE A 125 8.99 3.98 -4.89
C ILE A 125 8.18 3.88 -3.59
N ALA A 126 7.48 2.75 -3.42
CA ALA A 126 6.77 2.50 -2.16
C ALA A 126 7.75 2.09 -1.05
N ASN A 127 7.65 2.76 0.11
CA ASN A 127 8.41 2.45 1.31
C ASN A 127 7.78 1.24 2.06
N ASN A 128 8.54 0.63 2.95
CA ASN A 128 8.13 -0.50 3.79
C ASN A 128 6.99 -0.20 4.80
N SER A 129 6.60 1.07 4.95
CA SER A 129 5.38 1.45 5.70
C SER A 129 4.11 1.33 4.86
N CYS A 130 4.23 0.86 3.62
CA CYS A 130 3.13 0.60 2.71
C CYS A 130 3.20 -0.83 2.16
N HIS A 131 2.03 -1.39 1.82
CA HIS A 131 1.92 -2.58 0.99
C HIS A 131 1.54 -2.16 -0.43
N THR A 132 1.95 -2.96 -1.40
CA THR A 132 1.61 -2.77 -2.81
C THR A 132 0.84 -3.97 -3.34
N ILE A 133 -0.19 -3.71 -4.13
CA ILE A 133 -0.92 -4.74 -4.89
C ILE A 133 -0.58 -4.53 -6.36
N PRO A 134 0.33 -5.35 -6.93
CA PRO A 134 0.70 -5.25 -8.34
C PRO A 134 -0.52 -5.41 -9.26
N ASN A 135 -0.61 -4.55 -10.28
CA ASN A 135 -1.66 -4.60 -11.31
C ASN A 135 -3.09 -4.57 -10.75
N GLY A 136 -3.28 -3.96 -9.57
CA GLY A 136 -4.60 -3.82 -8.97
C GLY A 136 -5.52 -2.99 -9.86
N SER A 137 -6.75 -3.49 -10.13
CA SER A 137 -7.77 -2.80 -10.92
C SER A 137 -8.67 -1.92 -10.04
N LEU A 138 -9.56 -1.14 -10.69
CA LEU A 138 -10.61 -0.39 -10.00
C LEU A 138 -11.55 -1.32 -9.19
N TYR A 139 -11.76 -2.55 -9.63
CA TYR A 139 -12.52 -3.55 -8.88
C TYR A 139 -11.84 -3.87 -7.53
N HIS A 140 -10.52 -4.17 -7.56
CA HIS A 140 -9.75 -4.42 -6.34
C HIS A 140 -9.77 -3.20 -5.41
N PHE A 141 -9.55 -2.02 -5.97
CA PHE A 141 -9.62 -0.77 -5.22
C PHE A 141 -11.00 -0.58 -4.58
N GLY A 142 -12.08 -0.80 -5.33
CA GLY A 142 -13.46 -0.63 -4.83
C GLY A 142 -13.78 -1.57 -3.66
N ILE A 143 -13.43 -2.85 -3.79
CA ILE A 143 -13.62 -3.82 -2.70
C ILE A 143 -12.85 -3.39 -1.45
N LEU A 144 -11.55 -3.08 -1.59
CA LEU A 144 -10.66 -2.74 -0.47
C LEU A 144 -10.99 -1.38 0.18
N MET A 145 -11.65 -0.48 -0.55
CA MET A 145 -12.12 0.82 -0.06
C MET A 145 -13.56 0.79 0.49
N SER A 146 -14.13 -0.39 0.71
CA SER A 146 -15.53 -0.56 1.15
C SER A 146 -15.66 -0.88 2.64
N SER A 147 -16.88 -0.69 3.15
CA SER A 147 -17.28 -1.14 4.49
C SER A 147 -17.19 -2.67 4.66
N MET A 148 -17.28 -3.45 3.57
CA MET A 148 -17.10 -4.90 3.60
C MET A 148 -15.67 -5.24 4.02
N HIS A 149 -14.67 -4.64 3.37
CA HIS A 149 -13.26 -4.84 3.74
C HIS A 149 -12.94 -4.29 5.13
N MET A 150 -13.51 -3.12 5.48
CA MET A 150 -13.31 -2.56 6.82
C MET A 150 -13.88 -3.43 7.94
N ALA A 151 -15.02 -4.10 7.73
CA ALA A 151 -15.53 -5.06 8.69
C ALA A 151 -14.53 -6.19 8.96
N TRP A 152 -13.89 -6.71 7.91
CA TRP A 152 -12.81 -7.69 8.02
C TRP A 152 -11.58 -7.13 8.74
N VAL A 153 -11.08 -5.96 8.29
CA VAL A 153 -9.92 -5.29 8.89
C VAL A 153 -10.10 -5.10 10.39
N LYS A 154 -11.24 -4.57 10.82
CA LYS A 154 -11.51 -4.31 12.25
C LYS A 154 -11.43 -5.56 13.12
N SER A 155 -11.72 -6.72 12.55
CA SER A 155 -11.80 -7.98 13.29
C SER A 155 -10.53 -8.80 13.28
N VAL A 156 -9.78 -8.82 12.16
CA VAL A 156 -8.60 -9.70 12.03
C VAL A 156 -7.28 -8.93 12.07
N CYS A 157 -7.32 -7.61 11.88
CA CYS A 157 -6.11 -6.80 11.79
C CYS A 157 -5.41 -6.67 13.15
N GLY A 158 -4.09 -6.79 13.15
CA GLY A 158 -3.27 -6.44 14.32
C GLY A 158 -3.38 -4.96 14.68
N ARG A 159 -2.87 -4.61 15.87
CA ARG A 159 -2.87 -3.21 16.35
C ARG A 159 -1.44 -2.74 16.60
N LEU A 160 -1.22 -1.46 16.38
CA LEU A 160 -0.06 -0.71 16.84
C LEU A 160 -0.61 0.43 17.71
N GLU A 161 -0.51 0.27 19.04
CA GLU A 161 -1.32 1.03 20.02
C GLU A 161 -2.82 0.79 19.71
N SER A 162 -3.62 1.86 19.46
CA SER A 162 -5.02 1.75 19.03
C SER A 162 -5.19 1.58 17.51
N ARG A 163 -4.20 2.00 16.72
CA ARG A 163 -4.23 2.06 15.25
C ARG A 163 -4.25 0.66 14.62
N TYR A 164 -4.93 0.52 13.47
CA TYR A 164 -4.89 -0.70 12.67
C TYR A 164 -3.51 -0.89 12.05
N ARG A 165 -2.87 -2.05 12.29
CA ARG A 165 -1.65 -2.47 11.63
C ARG A 165 -1.98 -3.49 10.55
N TYR A 166 -2.25 -3.00 9.36
CA TYR A 166 -2.57 -3.82 8.21
C TYR A 166 -1.43 -4.80 7.87
N SER A 167 -1.75 -6.06 7.69
CA SER A 167 -0.80 -7.10 7.29
C SER A 167 -1.29 -7.78 6.01
N LYS A 168 -0.41 -7.90 5.01
CA LYS A 168 -0.73 -8.64 3.78
C LYS A 168 -1.09 -10.10 4.09
N ASP A 169 -0.37 -10.74 5.00
CA ASP A 169 -0.49 -12.18 5.27
C ASP A 169 -1.75 -12.52 6.08
N ILE A 170 -2.18 -11.62 6.97
CA ILE A 170 -3.36 -11.85 7.82
C ILE A 170 -4.61 -11.22 7.21
N VAL A 171 -4.50 -9.96 6.75
CA VAL A 171 -5.68 -9.20 6.31
C VAL A 171 -5.98 -9.45 4.83
N TYR A 172 -5.01 -9.17 3.94
CA TYR A 172 -5.24 -9.22 2.50
C TYR A 172 -5.36 -10.65 1.97
N ASN A 173 -4.40 -11.51 2.29
CA ASN A 173 -4.35 -12.87 1.75
C ASN A 173 -5.49 -13.77 2.26
N ASN A 174 -6.06 -13.44 3.42
CA ASN A 174 -7.17 -14.21 4.00
C ASN A 174 -8.53 -13.52 3.79
N PHE A 175 -8.57 -12.36 3.12
CA PHE A 175 -9.83 -11.69 2.86
C PHE A 175 -10.71 -12.52 1.92
N PRO A 176 -11.92 -12.86 2.33
CA PRO A 176 -12.83 -13.65 1.49
C PRO A 176 -13.47 -12.75 0.44
N TRP A 177 -12.94 -12.82 -0.79
CA TRP A 177 -13.47 -12.09 -1.93
C TRP A 177 -14.84 -12.62 -2.36
N ALA A 178 -15.64 -11.78 -3.03
CA ALA A 178 -16.94 -12.17 -3.54
C ALA A 178 -16.82 -13.34 -4.52
N GLU A 179 -17.69 -14.35 -4.37
CA GLU A 179 -17.72 -15.53 -5.25
C GLU A 179 -18.37 -15.21 -6.59
N ASN A 180 -17.63 -15.35 -7.67
CA ASN A 180 -18.15 -15.25 -9.04
C ASN A 180 -19.05 -14.03 -9.31
N PRO A 181 -18.62 -12.80 -8.99
CA PRO A 181 -19.40 -11.62 -9.28
C PRO A 181 -19.64 -11.53 -10.79
N SER A 182 -20.86 -11.19 -11.19
CA SER A 182 -21.19 -11.00 -12.60
C SER A 182 -20.42 -9.79 -13.16
N GLU A 183 -20.21 -9.78 -14.48
CA GLU A 183 -19.58 -8.61 -15.14
C GLU A 183 -20.31 -7.29 -14.86
N LYS A 184 -21.63 -7.33 -14.69
CA LYS A 184 -22.41 -6.16 -14.32
C LYS A 184 -22.03 -5.64 -12.93
N GLN A 185 -21.87 -6.54 -11.95
CA GLN A 185 -21.47 -6.17 -10.59
C GLN A 185 -20.04 -5.63 -10.56
N ILE A 186 -19.13 -6.27 -11.29
CA ILE A 186 -17.74 -5.79 -11.43
C ILE A 186 -17.74 -4.35 -11.97
N ARG A 187 -18.41 -4.11 -13.10
CA ARG A 187 -18.51 -2.77 -13.71
C ARG A 187 -19.15 -1.73 -12.78
N GLN A 188 -20.17 -2.12 -12.03
CA GLN A 188 -20.79 -1.21 -11.04
C GLN A 188 -19.81 -0.83 -9.92
N ILE A 189 -19.04 -1.79 -9.40
CA ILE A 189 -18.01 -1.51 -8.39
C ILE A 189 -16.94 -0.58 -8.96
N GLU A 190 -16.44 -0.86 -10.17
CA GLU A 190 -15.43 -0.03 -10.83
C GLU A 190 -15.91 1.40 -11.08
N GLU A 191 -17.16 1.58 -11.54
CA GLU A 191 -17.78 2.89 -11.72
C GLU A 191 -17.86 3.68 -10.41
N LYS A 192 -18.30 3.04 -9.31
CA LYS A 192 -18.39 3.69 -8.01
C LYS A 192 -17.01 3.94 -7.39
N ALA A 193 -16.05 3.05 -7.60
CA ALA A 193 -14.65 3.23 -7.21
C ALA A 193 -14.03 4.44 -7.93
N GLN A 194 -14.25 4.56 -9.26
CA GLN A 194 -13.83 5.72 -10.03
C GLN A 194 -14.46 7.01 -9.50
N LYS A 195 -15.73 6.96 -9.10
CA LYS A 195 -16.43 8.12 -8.53
C LYS A 195 -15.81 8.59 -7.21
N VAL A 196 -15.35 7.67 -6.35
CA VAL A 196 -14.62 8.02 -5.13
C VAL A 196 -13.33 8.79 -5.48
N LEU A 197 -12.56 8.33 -6.47
CA LEU A 197 -11.34 9.02 -6.92
C LEU A 197 -11.62 10.42 -7.50
N GLU A 198 -12.66 10.55 -8.33
CA GLU A 198 -13.09 11.84 -8.86
C GLU A 198 -13.50 12.82 -7.76
N VAL A 199 -14.26 12.36 -6.78
CA VAL A 199 -14.67 13.23 -5.65
C VAL A 199 -13.48 13.67 -4.84
N ARG A 200 -12.47 12.80 -4.61
CA ARG A 200 -11.22 13.20 -3.96
C ARG A 200 -10.49 14.32 -4.73
N SER A 201 -10.44 14.22 -6.05
CA SER A 201 -9.74 15.20 -6.90
C SER A 201 -10.35 16.60 -6.84
N ASN A 202 -11.61 16.74 -6.38
CA ASN A 202 -12.24 18.03 -6.16
C ASN A 202 -11.70 18.78 -4.93
N PHE A 203 -10.85 18.15 -4.12
CA PHE A 203 -10.25 18.71 -2.91
C PHE A 203 -8.70 18.73 -2.99
N PRO A 204 -8.11 19.42 -3.96
CA PRO A 204 -6.66 19.34 -4.22
C PRO A 204 -5.79 19.96 -3.11
N LYS A 205 -6.39 20.70 -2.19
CA LYS A 205 -5.71 21.32 -1.06
C LYS A 205 -5.81 20.54 0.25
N SER A 206 -6.61 19.45 0.24
CA SER A 206 -6.82 18.60 1.43
C SER A 206 -6.00 17.34 1.32
N SER A 207 -5.35 16.96 2.41
CA SER A 207 -4.66 15.68 2.50
C SER A 207 -5.67 14.52 2.58
N LEU A 208 -5.23 13.29 2.30
CA LEU A 208 -6.07 12.12 2.55
C LEU A 208 -6.36 11.94 4.05
N ALA A 209 -5.44 12.39 4.91
CA ALA A 209 -5.67 12.39 6.35
C ALA A 209 -6.87 13.24 6.73
N ASP A 210 -7.02 14.43 6.12
CA ASP A 210 -8.16 15.33 6.33
C ASP A 210 -9.44 14.79 5.70
N LEU A 211 -9.37 14.32 4.44
CA LEU A 211 -10.52 13.80 3.70
C LEU A 211 -11.14 12.56 4.36
N TYR A 212 -10.34 11.75 5.06
CA TYR A 212 -10.81 10.54 5.74
C TYR A 212 -10.85 10.67 7.27
N ASN A 213 -10.79 11.89 7.78
CA ASN A 213 -11.06 12.14 9.19
C ASN A 213 -12.58 12.19 9.40
N PRO A 214 -13.15 11.45 10.37
CA PRO A 214 -14.60 11.42 10.62
C PRO A 214 -15.26 12.79 10.84
N LEU A 215 -14.49 13.76 11.34
CA LEU A 215 -14.99 15.10 11.64
C LEU A 215 -14.98 16.04 10.43
N THR A 216 -14.15 15.76 9.42
CA THR A 216 -13.91 16.66 8.27
C THR A 216 -14.19 16.04 6.92
N MET A 217 -14.57 14.75 6.87
CA MET A 217 -14.87 14.05 5.61
C MET A 217 -16.03 14.74 4.88
N PRO A 218 -15.82 15.17 3.62
CA PRO A 218 -16.85 15.89 2.87
C PRO A 218 -18.12 15.05 2.64
N PRO A 219 -19.32 15.63 2.73
CA PRO A 219 -20.58 14.90 2.49
C PRO A 219 -20.63 14.23 1.11
N THR A 220 -20.04 14.85 0.08
CA THR A 220 -19.94 14.29 -1.27
C THR A 220 -19.08 13.03 -1.30
N LEU A 221 -17.99 12.98 -0.50
CA LEU A 221 -17.14 11.80 -0.38
C LEU A 221 -17.82 10.69 0.42
N ILE A 222 -18.52 11.04 1.50
CA ILE A 222 -19.37 10.09 2.26
C ILE A 222 -20.40 9.44 1.33
N LYS A 223 -21.08 10.26 0.51
CA LYS A 223 -22.07 9.75 -0.46
C LYS A 223 -21.44 8.80 -1.47
N ALA A 224 -20.28 9.15 -2.05
CA ALA A 224 -19.58 8.31 -3.00
C ALA A 224 -19.19 6.95 -2.39
N HIS A 225 -18.72 6.93 -1.14
CA HIS A 225 -18.42 5.70 -0.41
C HIS A 225 -19.68 4.87 -0.10
N ASN A 226 -20.77 5.49 0.33
CA ASN A 226 -22.04 4.79 0.56
C ASN A 226 -22.59 4.13 -0.73
N ASP A 227 -22.41 4.78 -1.88
CA ASP A 227 -22.82 4.23 -3.17
C ASP A 227 -21.88 3.07 -3.60
N LEU A 228 -20.58 3.16 -3.30
CA LEU A 228 -19.61 2.08 -3.48
C LEU A 228 -19.92 0.89 -2.56
N ASP A 229 -20.21 1.13 -1.29
CA ASP A 229 -20.57 0.09 -0.32
C ASP A 229 -21.77 -0.75 -0.78
N LYS A 230 -22.82 -0.10 -1.31
CA LYS A 230 -23.99 -0.79 -1.87
C LYS A 230 -23.62 -1.65 -3.07
N ALA A 231 -22.77 -1.16 -3.95
CA ALA A 231 -22.31 -1.92 -5.11
C ALA A 231 -21.49 -3.15 -4.68
N VAL A 232 -20.59 -2.98 -3.71
CA VAL A 232 -19.81 -4.08 -3.14
C VAL A 232 -20.70 -5.08 -2.42
N ASP A 233 -21.58 -4.63 -1.53
CA ASP A 233 -22.49 -5.51 -0.80
C ASP A 233 -23.32 -6.39 -1.74
N SER A 234 -23.79 -5.84 -2.87
CA SER A 234 -24.58 -6.58 -3.87
C SER A 234 -23.78 -7.67 -4.59
N ALA A 235 -22.46 -7.57 -4.65
CA ALA A 235 -21.60 -8.59 -5.23
C ALA A 235 -21.41 -9.80 -4.29
N TYR A 236 -21.60 -9.61 -2.99
CA TYR A 236 -21.52 -10.70 -2.01
C TYR A 236 -22.85 -11.44 -1.86
N ARG A 237 -23.98 -10.73 -1.81
CA ARG A 237 -25.32 -11.33 -1.74
C ARG A 237 -26.41 -10.34 -2.15
N THR A 238 -27.59 -10.88 -2.52
CA THR A 238 -28.77 -10.07 -2.90
C THR A 238 -29.45 -9.39 -1.72
N ALA A 239 -29.51 -10.05 -0.55
CA ALA A 239 -30.08 -9.48 0.65
C ALA A 239 -29.15 -8.40 1.21
N PRO A 240 -29.66 -7.20 1.58
CA PRO A 240 -28.81 -6.12 2.06
C PRO A 240 -28.14 -6.48 3.39
N PHE A 241 -26.93 -5.95 3.59
CA PHE A 241 -26.28 -5.97 4.90
C PHE A 241 -26.80 -4.80 5.75
N THR A 242 -27.24 -5.08 6.96
CA THR A 242 -27.86 -4.09 7.85
C THR A 242 -26.87 -3.48 8.86
N SER A 243 -25.71 -4.12 9.06
CA SER A 243 -24.69 -3.68 10.01
C SER A 243 -23.32 -4.23 9.67
N GLU A 244 -22.29 -3.67 10.32
CA GLU A 244 -20.91 -4.20 10.26
C GLU A 244 -20.84 -5.63 10.81
N ALA A 245 -21.52 -5.91 11.93
CA ALA A 245 -21.59 -7.26 12.50
C ALA A 245 -22.21 -8.27 11.51
N ASN A 246 -23.23 -7.86 10.75
CA ASN A 246 -23.84 -8.73 9.75
C ASN A 246 -22.89 -9.02 8.57
N ARG A 247 -22.04 -8.06 8.13
CA ARG A 247 -20.97 -8.31 7.17
C ARG A 247 -19.92 -9.28 7.73
N MET A 248 -19.56 -9.10 9.00
CA MET A 248 -18.58 -9.95 9.68
C MET A 248 -18.99 -11.41 9.72
N VAL A 249 -20.20 -11.70 10.17
CA VAL A 249 -20.74 -13.07 10.22
C VAL A 249 -20.64 -13.71 8.84
N TYR A 250 -21.12 -13.01 7.82
CA TYR A 250 -21.07 -13.50 6.43
C TYR A 250 -19.63 -13.74 5.92
N LEU A 251 -18.70 -12.82 6.22
CA LEU A 251 -17.31 -12.97 5.81
C LEU A 251 -16.63 -14.17 6.48
N PHE A 252 -16.93 -14.45 7.76
CA PHE A 252 -16.40 -15.63 8.43
C PHE A 252 -16.98 -16.93 7.87
N GLU A 253 -18.28 -16.98 7.60
CA GLU A 253 -18.92 -18.13 6.94
C GLU A 253 -18.27 -18.40 5.56
N LEU A 254 -18.00 -17.34 4.80
CA LEU A 254 -17.33 -17.45 3.50
C LEU A 254 -15.87 -17.88 3.65
N TYR A 255 -15.16 -17.37 4.63
CA TYR A 255 -13.79 -17.77 4.96
C TYR A 255 -13.71 -19.23 5.36
N GLU A 256 -14.60 -19.70 6.23
CA GLU A 256 -14.70 -21.11 6.62
C GLU A 256 -14.95 -22.01 5.41
N LYS A 257 -15.83 -21.60 4.51
CA LYS A 257 -16.10 -22.33 3.27
C LYS A 257 -14.83 -22.45 2.41
N TYR A 258 -14.07 -21.37 2.23
CA TYR A 258 -12.83 -21.38 1.43
C TYR A 258 -11.71 -22.20 2.05
N THR A 259 -11.70 -22.34 3.36
CA THR A 259 -10.66 -23.04 4.10
C THR A 259 -11.04 -24.47 4.52
N ALA A 260 -12.30 -24.88 4.29
CA ALA A 260 -12.81 -26.17 4.73
C ALA A 260 -11.96 -27.37 4.25
N ASP A 261 -11.49 -27.33 3.01
CA ASP A 261 -10.70 -28.41 2.42
C ASP A 261 -9.26 -28.46 2.94
N LEU A 262 -8.73 -27.34 3.51
CA LEU A 262 -7.39 -27.29 4.08
C LEU A 262 -7.28 -28.07 5.41
N PHE A 263 -8.41 -28.27 6.08
CA PHE A 263 -8.49 -28.96 7.38
C PHE A 263 -9.07 -30.37 7.30
N THR A 264 -9.48 -30.84 6.11
CA THR A 264 -9.86 -32.24 5.92
C THR A 264 -8.61 -33.10 5.97
N LYS A 265 -8.38 -33.78 7.13
CA LYS A 265 -7.33 -34.79 7.26
C LYS A 265 -7.54 -35.84 6.17
N GLU A 266 -6.55 -36.06 5.31
CA GLU A 266 -6.52 -37.27 4.46
C GLU A 266 -6.75 -38.52 5.33
N LYS A 267 -7.83 -39.21 5.10
CA LYS A 267 -8.05 -40.53 5.73
C LYS A 267 -6.91 -41.42 5.29
N PRO A 268 -6.15 -42.03 6.24
CA PRO A 268 -5.04 -42.90 5.86
C PRO A 268 -5.58 -44.03 4.95
N LYS A 269 -5.02 -44.12 3.73
CA LYS A 269 -5.32 -45.22 2.80
C LYS A 269 -5.03 -46.53 3.52
N LYS A 270 -6.08 -47.33 3.83
CA LYS A 270 -5.91 -48.68 4.31
C LYS A 270 -5.13 -49.46 3.24
N LYS A 271 -3.88 -49.80 3.54
CA LYS A 271 -3.12 -50.78 2.76
C LYS A 271 -3.90 -52.11 2.81
N LYS A 272 -4.31 -52.59 1.65
CA LYS A 272 -4.74 -53.98 1.47
C LYS A 272 -3.53 -54.90 1.40
#